data_6df62282e239a2c44b4b0f2b3f8e1776
#
_entry.id   6df62282e239a2c44b4b0f2b3f8e1776
#
_cell.length_a   1.000
_cell.length_b   1.000
_cell.length_c   1.000
_cell.angle_alpha   90.00
_cell.angle_beta   90.00
_cell.angle_gamma   90.00
#
_symmetry.space_group_name_H-M   'P 1'
#
loop_
_entity.id
_entity.type
_entity.pdbx_description
1 polymer ?
#
loop_
_entity_poly.entity_id
_entity_poly.type
_entity_poly.pdbx_seq_one_letter_code
_entity_poly.pdbx_strand_id
1 'polypeptide(L)'
;MPYRAAYRFIFFIMAAGVLFGTSCKKTRIQTVGGVLNFSVDTLKFDTVFTAAGSFTTGVLIYNPQNEEVIVSSIKLQNGASSYFHLNVDGFSGNNVPNIKIAAHDSAYVFATVNINPGDTLTPFLVTDALIATLNGKDFSIPFTAYGQNAHYIVSDSFSVANGPVTTWLTDKPYVVINSMEVGPGATLNIPANCRVYMHQNARMFVYGTLNINPTKTDSVVFQGDRLDRAYFGYVGYPGEWGGIYAVPGGVVNISHAIIKNCGGSSPYYNYSIQPSAIEVDTDALLTIDHTVIKNSIGYGILSIQGTVIASNSLVQGTGAQALAVIQGGYDSVINCTFANYGSGVLSHGDAGTVAILNYFNNGDNTWVPGNLNGIMENCIVYGSLDSEIVCDSLGGATARFRMKNCLLNMGTVRESFVHYDGTIFNQDPLFKSTTNADFHLTSGSPAIGKGTGGLPGFDLDNNAWNGQDIGCYWYH
;
A
#
# COMPACT_ATOMS: atom_id res chain seq x y z
N MET A 1 -74.21 -2.57 -35.16
CA MET A 1 -73.45 -2.13 -33.96
C MET A 1 -73.19 -3.26 -32.92
N PRO A 2 -72.94 -4.50 -33.25
CA PRO A 2 -72.68 -5.54 -32.22
C PRO A 2 -71.24 -5.71 -31.83
N TYR A 3 -70.26 -5.23 -32.62
CA TYR A 3 -68.87 -5.50 -32.36
C TYR A 3 -68.24 -4.69 -31.19
N ARG A 4 -68.76 -3.51 -30.87
CA ARG A 4 -68.26 -2.71 -29.75
C ARG A 4 -68.54 -3.29 -28.36
N ALA A 5 -69.60 -4.07 -28.21
CA ALA A 5 -69.93 -4.76 -26.96
C ALA A 5 -69.01 -5.98 -26.72
N ALA A 6 -68.69 -6.73 -27.79
CA ALA A 6 -67.80 -7.88 -27.72
C ALA A 6 -66.36 -7.48 -27.32
N TYR A 7 -65.82 -6.40 -27.88
CA TYR A 7 -64.49 -5.90 -27.52
C TYR A 7 -64.41 -5.41 -26.07
N ARG A 8 -65.47 -4.78 -25.57
CA ARG A 8 -65.52 -4.38 -24.14
C ARG A 8 -65.57 -5.57 -23.20
N PHE A 9 -66.25 -6.64 -23.59
CA PHE A 9 -66.35 -7.86 -22.79
C PHE A 9 -65.09 -8.65 -22.77
N ILE A 10 -64.37 -8.74 -23.90
CA ILE A 10 -63.00 -9.37 -24.00
C ILE A 10 -61.98 -8.56 -23.20
N PHE A 11 -62.06 -7.23 -23.27
CA PHE A 11 -61.13 -6.37 -22.47
C PHE A 11 -61.37 -6.49 -20.96
N PHE A 12 -62.63 -6.67 -20.53
CA PHE A 12 -62.97 -6.89 -19.13
C PHE A 12 -62.51 -8.28 -18.63
N ILE A 13 -62.62 -9.31 -19.44
CA ILE A 13 -62.12 -10.66 -19.11
C ILE A 13 -60.59 -10.65 -19.06
N MET A 14 -59.93 -9.96 -19.97
CA MET A 14 -58.47 -9.84 -19.97
C MET A 14 -57.95 -9.02 -18.75
N ALA A 15 -58.64 -7.92 -18.41
CA ALA A 15 -58.35 -7.12 -17.24
C ALA A 15 -58.62 -7.88 -15.91
N ALA A 16 -59.68 -8.67 -15.84
CA ALA A 16 -59.97 -9.55 -14.71
C ALA A 16 -58.92 -10.68 -14.58
N GLY A 17 -58.47 -11.25 -15.70
CA GLY A 17 -57.39 -12.27 -15.70
C GLY A 17 -56.07 -11.76 -15.17
N VAL A 18 -55.72 -10.49 -15.44
CA VAL A 18 -54.52 -9.84 -14.90
C VAL A 18 -54.62 -9.56 -13.39
N LEU A 19 -55.81 -9.24 -12.90
CA LEU A 19 -56.06 -8.98 -11.47
C LEU A 19 -56.03 -10.25 -10.59
N PHE A 20 -56.32 -11.42 -11.15
CA PHE A 20 -56.22 -12.69 -10.42
C PHE A 20 -54.83 -13.33 -10.48
N GLY A 21 -53.91 -12.80 -11.32
CA GLY A 21 -52.53 -13.33 -11.46
C GLY A 21 -51.54 -12.90 -10.35
N THR A 22 -51.90 -11.92 -9.51
CA THR A 22 -51.06 -11.52 -8.36
C THR A 22 -51.42 -12.32 -7.12
N SER A 23 -51.30 -13.65 -7.20
CA SER A 23 -51.36 -14.49 -6.00
C SER A 23 -50.09 -14.20 -5.15
N CYS A 24 -50.27 -13.49 -4.05
CA CYS A 24 -49.26 -13.43 -2.99
C CYS A 24 -48.92 -14.88 -2.59
N LYS A 25 -47.77 -15.38 -3.00
CA LYS A 25 -47.26 -16.66 -2.52
C LYS A 25 -47.10 -16.52 -1.00
N LYS A 26 -47.97 -17.19 -0.25
CA LYS A 26 -47.81 -17.24 1.21
C LYS A 26 -46.47 -17.92 1.51
N THR A 27 -45.53 -17.17 2.04
CA THR A 27 -44.23 -17.69 2.44
C THR A 27 -44.41 -18.82 3.44
N ARG A 28 -43.99 -20.02 3.09
CA ARG A 28 -44.01 -21.15 4.02
C ARG A 28 -42.69 -21.17 4.76
N ILE A 29 -42.78 -21.40 6.07
CA ILE A 29 -41.62 -21.51 6.94
C ILE A 29 -41.39 -22.99 7.23
N GLN A 30 -40.17 -23.47 6.97
CA GLN A 30 -39.77 -24.82 7.32
C GLN A 30 -39.47 -24.91 8.83
N THR A 31 -40.27 -25.68 9.55
CA THR A 31 -40.19 -25.79 11.01
C THR A 31 -39.57 -27.07 11.50
N VAL A 32 -39.23 -28.01 10.61
CA VAL A 32 -38.64 -29.30 10.95
C VAL A 32 -37.52 -29.64 9.97
N GLY A 33 -36.42 -30.16 10.46
CA GLY A 33 -35.25 -30.57 9.66
C GLY A 33 -34.58 -29.35 8.99
N GLY A 34 -33.98 -29.56 7.83
CA GLY A 34 -33.27 -28.53 7.06
C GLY A 34 -31.76 -28.62 7.19
N VAL A 35 -31.10 -27.90 6.28
CA VAL A 35 -29.63 -27.82 6.20
C VAL A 35 -29.24 -26.36 6.02
N LEU A 36 -28.14 -25.93 6.58
CA LEU A 36 -27.50 -24.65 6.28
C LEU A 36 -26.13 -24.92 5.67
N ASN A 37 -25.77 -24.16 4.65
CA ASN A 37 -24.47 -24.19 4.03
C ASN A 37 -23.74 -22.87 4.31
N PHE A 38 -22.43 -22.89 4.35
CA PHE A 38 -21.61 -21.71 4.53
C PHE A 38 -20.79 -21.44 3.26
N SER A 39 -20.51 -20.17 2.99
CA SER A 39 -19.69 -19.78 1.83
C SER A 39 -18.22 -20.18 1.95
N VAL A 40 -17.76 -20.51 3.15
CA VAL A 40 -16.39 -20.97 3.46
C VAL A 40 -16.42 -22.07 4.51
N ASP A 41 -15.42 -22.93 4.49
CA ASP A 41 -15.28 -24.01 5.51
C ASP A 41 -14.64 -23.50 6.81
N THR A 42 -13.89 -22.41 6.74
CA THR A 42 -13.22 -21.75 7.87
C THR A 42 -13.13 -20.26 7.60
N LEU A 43 -13.53 -19.43 8.55
CA LEU A 43 -13.29 -17.99 8.48
C LEU A 43 -11.93 -17.67 9.08
N LYS A 44 -11.00 -17.25 8.23
CA LYS A 44 -9.62 -16.96 8.63
C LYS A 44 -9.39 -15.47 8.70
N PHE A 45 -8.90 -15.03 9.84
CA PHE A 45 -8.28 -13.73 10.01
C PHE A 45 -6.78 -14.00 10.05
N ASP A 46 -6.01 -13.44 9.17
CA ASP A 46 -4.56 -13.61 9.15
C ASP A 46 -3.92 -13.13 10.46
N THR A 47 -2.76 -12.53 10.41
CA THR A 47 -2.09 -11.98 11.58
C THR A 47 -2.77 -10.67 12.00
N VAL A 48 -3.26 -10.62 13.23
CA VAL A 48 -3.90 -9.46 13.84
C VAL A 48 -3.04 -8.94 14.98
N PHE A 49 -2.66 -7.68 14.90
CA PHE A 49 -1.93 -7.04 15.99
C PHE A 49 -2.86 -6.83 17.18
N THR A 50 -2.39 -7.26 18.36
CA THR A 50 -3.09 -6.99 19.62
C THR A 50 -3.28 -5.48 19.76
N ALA A 51 -4.42 -5.04 20.29
CA ALA A 51 -4.79 -3.61 20.41
C ALA A 51 -5.12 -2.84 19.11
N ALA A 52 -4.81 -3.36 17.91
CA ALA A 52 -5.18 -2.68 16.66
C ALA A 52 -6.52 -3.16 16.08
N GLY A 53 -7.00 -4.35 16.50
CA GLY A 53 -8.19 -5.01 15.94
C GLY A 53 -7.99 -5.48 14.50
N SER A 54 -8.90 -6.32 14.02
CA SER A 54 -8.89 -6.77 12.64
C SER A 54 -9.76 -5.90 11.74
N PHE A 55 -9.63 -6.10 10.44
CA PHE A 55 -10.65 -5.70 9.48
C PHE A 55 -11.93 -6.54 9.69
N THR A 56 -13.00 -6.12 9.01
CA THR A 56 -14.25 -6.89 8.96
C THR A 56 -14.20 -7.87 7.79
N THR A 57 -14.35 -9.16 8.08
CA THR A 57 -14.54 -10.18 7.05
C THR A 57 -15.94 -10.78 7.16
N GLY A 58 -16.39 -11.53 6.17
CA GLY A 58 -17.74 -12.05 6.14
C GLY A 58 -17.85 -13.48 5.67
N VAL A 59 -18.91 -14.14 6.13
CA VAL A 59 -19.37 -15.45 5.67
C VAL A 59 -20.85 -15.37 5.37
N LEU A 60 -21.29 -16.06 4.33
CA LEU A 60 -22.72 -16.22 4.01
C LEU A 60 -23.24 -17.54 4.63
N ILE A 61 -24.43 -17.48 5.20
CA ILE A 61 -25.20 -18.66 5.61
C ILE A 61 -26.31 -18.86 4.59
N TYR A 62 -26.23 -19.91 3.79
CA TYR A 62 -27.17 -20.21 2.73
C TYR A 62 -28.31 -21.11 3.21
N ASN A 63 -29.52 -20.77 2.82
CA ASN A 63 -30.70 -21.63 2.90
C ASN A 63 -30.91 -22.36 1.56
N PRO A 64 -30.50 -23.61 1.37
CA PRO A 64 -30.71 -24.35 0.12
C PRO A 64 -32.13 -24.92 -0.04
N GLN A 65 -33.05 -24.70 0.92
CA GLN A 65 -34.40 -25.23 0.90
C GLN A 65 -35.34 -24.38 0.03
N ASN A 66 -36.47 -25.00 -0.37
CA ASN A 66 -37.56 -24.35 -1.15
C ASN A 66 -38.49 -23.49 -0.29
N GLU A 67 -38.27 -23.42 1.02
CA GLU A 67 -39.06 -22.68 1.99
C GLU A 67 -38.16 -21.75 2.82
N GLU A 68 -38.73 -20.66 3.36
CA GLU A 68 -38.09 -19.79 4.32
C GLU A 68 -37.70 -20.58 5.57
N VAL A 69 -36.53 -20.33 6.12
CA VAL A 69 -36.08 -20.86 7.39
C VAL A 69 -35.90 -19.75 8.42
N ILE A 70 -36.08 -20.09 9.70
CA ILE A 70 -35.73 -19.21 10.81
C ILE A 70 -34.57 -19.84 11.56
N VAL A 71 -33.38 -19.25 11.45
CA VAL A 71 -32.23 -19.61 12.24
C VAL A 71 -32.45 -19.05 13.64
N SER A 72 -32.71 -19.94 14.59
CA SER A 72 -33.13 -19.55 15.94
C SER A 72 -32.02 -18.85 16.72
N SER A 73 -30.77 -19.14 16.41
CA SER A 73 -29.58 -18.53 17.04
C SER A 73 -28.41 -18.57 16.08
N ILE A 74 -27.68 -17.46 15.93
CA ILE A 74 -26.37 -17.36 15.30
C ILE A 74 -25.44 -16.80 16.36
N LYS A 75 -24.46 -17.61 16.82
CA LYS A 75 -23.63 -17.26 17.98
C LYS A 75 -22.19 -17.72 17.81
N LEU A 76 -21.31 -17.13 18.63
CA LEU A 76 -19.96 -17.63 18.85
C LEU A 76 -19.96 -18.69 19.92
N GLN A 77 -19.15 -19.75 19.77
CA GLN A 77 -19.05 -20.86 20.70
C GLN A 77 -18.60 -20.38 22.09
N ASN A 78 -17.61 -19.48 22.14
CA ASN A 78 -17.06 -18.93 23.39
C ASN A 78 -17.92 -17.78 23.97
N GLY A 79 -19.02 -17.39 23.31
CA GLY A 79 -19.95 -16.37 23.77
C GLY A 79 -19.29 -15.05 24.13
N ALA A 80 -19.49 -14.58 25.37
CA ALA A 80 -18.93 -13.32 25.86
C ALA A 80 -17.40 -13.34 26.05
N SER A 81 -16.78 -14.53 26.13
CA SER A 81 -15.33 -14.68 26.24
C SER A 81 -14.62 -14.74 24.88
N SER A 82 -15.37 -14.63 23.79
CA SER A 82 -14.80 -14.63 22.45
C SER A 82 -14.02 -13.34 22.18
N TYR A 83 -12.88 -13.48 21.52
CA TYR A 83 -12.17 -12.34 20.92
C TYR A 83 -12.83 -11.87 19.62
N PHE A 84 -13.73 -12.68 19.04
CA PHE A 84 -14.47 -12.35 17.85
C PHE A 84 -15.77 -11.62 18.17
N HIS A 85 -16.21 -10.75 17.25
CA HIS A 85 -17.47 -10.01 17.35
C HIS A 85 -18.24 -10.17 16.06
N LEU A 86 -19.55 -10.36 16.15
CA LEU A 86 -20.44 -10.59 15.01
C LEU A 86 -21.35 -9.40 14.73
N ASN A 87 -21.67 -9.22 13.45
CA ASN A 87 -22.81 -8.47 12.96
C ASN A 87 -23.53 -9.35 11.92
N VAL A 88 -24.76 -9.75 12.22
CA VAL A 88 -25.57 -10.62 11.37
C VAL A 88 -26.69 -9.80 10.77
N ASP A 89 -26.69 -9.59 9.45
CA ASP A 89 -27.71 -8.80 8.73
C ASP A 89 -27.99 -7.43 9.39
N GLY A 90 -26.96 -6.75 9.93
CA GLY A 90 -27.08 -5.46 10.60
C GLY A 90 -27.31 -5.56 12.13
N PHE A 91 -27.54 -6.74 12.69
CA PHE A 91 -27.68 -6.94 14.13
C PHE A 91 -26.34 -7.29 14.75
N SER A 92 -25.81 -6.42 15.61
CA SER A 92 -24.55 -6.64 16.30
C SER A 92 -24.76 -7.45 17.58
N GLY A 93 -23.86 -8.43 17.83
CA GLY A 93 -23.84 -9.22 19.06
C GLY A 93 -23.28 -10.61 18.84
N ASN A 94 -22.72 -11.20 19.94
CA ASN A 94 -22.16 -12.56 19.88
C ASN A 94 -23.21 -13.67 20.00
N ASN A 95 -24.48 -13.29 19.99
CA ASN A 95 -25.63 -14.19 19.87
C ASN A 95 -26.80 -13.40 19.28
N VAL A 96 -27.12 -13.65 18.02
CA VAL A 96 -28.21 -12.98 17.29
C VAL A 96 -29.32 -14.00 17.02
N PRO A 97 -30.54 -13.80 17.57
CA PRO A 97 -31.64 -14.74 17.43
C PRO A 97 -32.54 -14.44 16.22
N ASN A 98 -33.24 -15.48 15.78
CA ASN A 98 -34.40 -15.40 14.86
C ASN A 98 -34.12 -14.74 13.51
N ILE A 99 -32.99 -15.05 12.90
CA ILE A 99 -32.67 -14.58 11.54
C ILE A 99 -33.45 -15.39 10.52
N LYS A 100 -34.22 -14.70 9.68
CA LYS A 100 -34.99 -15.27 8.58
C LYS A 100 -34.15 -15.30 7.32
N ILE A 101 -34.13 -16.47 6.67
CA ILE A 101 -33.46 -16.63 5.37
C ILE A 101 -34.48 -17.18 4.38
N ALA A 102 -34.80 -16.42 3.36
CA ALA A 102 -35.75 -16.85 2.34
C ALA A 102 -35.29 -18.12 1.61
N ALA A 103 -36.20 -18.76 0.86
CA ALA A 103 -35.88 -19.92 0.05
C ALA A 103 -34.76 -19.58 -0.95
N HIS A 104 -33.70 -20.38 -1.01
CA HIS A 104 -32.54 -20.18 -1.90
C HIS A 104 -31.77 -18.86 -1.72
N ASP A 105 -31.88 -18.24 -0.55
CA ASP A 105 -31.22 -16.98 -0.20
C ASP A 105 -30.18 -17.17 0.92
N SER A 106 -29.53 -16.10 1.33
CA SER A 106 -28.49 -16.12 2.35
C SER A 106 -28.60 -14.96 3.33
N ALA A 107 -28.07 -15.18 4.53
CA ALA A 107 -27.79 -14.14 5.53
C ALA A 107 -26.30 -13.81 5.56
N TYR A 108 -25.97 -12.53 5.70
CA TYR A 108 -24.59 -12.06 5.86
C TYR A 108 -24.20 -12.10 7.33
N VAL A 109 -23.07 -12.73 7.62
CA VAL A 109 -22.41 -12.67 8.92
C VAL A 109 -21.08 -11.99 8.75
N PHE A 110 -20.98 -10.76 9.22
CA PHE A 110 -19.72 -10.04 9.33
C PHE A 110 -19.08 -10.31 10.69
N ALA A 111 -17.77 -10.47 10.68
CA ALA A 111 -17.02 -10.70 11.90
C ALA A 111 -15.75 -9.85 11.95
N THR A 112 -15.39 -9.43 13.15
CA THR A 112 -14.11 -8.80 13.51
C THR A 112 -13.48 -9.55 14.66
N VAL A 113 -12.17 -9.43 14.84
CA VAL A 113 -11.46 -9.96 16.00
C VAL A 113 -10.66 -8.84 16.68
N ASN A 114 -10.74 -8.80 18.01
CA ASN A 114 -9.95 -7.90 18.85
C ASN A 114 -9.24 -8.73 19.93
N ILE A 115 -7.92 -8.82 19.84
CA ILE A 115 -7.11 -9.70 20.68
C ILE A 115 -6.43 -8.83 21.74
N ASN A 116 -6.65 -9.17 23.02
CA ASN A 116 -5.92 -8.54 24.10
C ASN A 116 -4.46 -9.01 24.11
N PRO A 117 -3.50 -8.10 24.35
CA PRO A 117 -2.09 -8.46 24.42
C PRO A 117 -1.85 -9.42 25.59
N GLY A 118 -1.40 -10.64 25.27
CA GLY A 118 -0.76 -11.52 26.25
C GLY A 118 0.73 -11.21 26.32
N ASP A 119 1.42 -11.75 27.32
CA ASP A 119 2.88 -11.58 27.48
C ASP A 119 3.72 -12.49 26.52
N THR A 120 3.10 -13.03 25.49
CA THR A 120 3.79 -13.89 24.51
C THR A 120 4.52 -13.08 23.46
N LEU A 121 5.78 -13.40 23.20
CA LEU A 121 6.62 -12.75 22.19
C LEU A 121 6.34 -13.25 20.77
N THR A 122 5.77 -14.43 20.63
CA THR A 122 5.50 -15.09 19.34
C THR A 122 4.05 -14.98 18.95
N PRO A 123 3.73 -15.02 17.65
CA PRO A 123 2.33 -15.15 17.22
C PRO A 123 1.65 -16.35 17.87
N PHE A 124 0.42 -16.18 18.34
CA PHE A 124 -0.37 -17.23 18.98
C PHE A 124 -1.72 -17.38 18.27
N LEU A 125 -2.18 -18.64 18.20
CA LEU A 125 -3.43 -18.98 17.53
C LEU A 125 -4.63 -18.71 18.47
N VAL A 126 -5.58 -17.92 17.96
CA VAL A 126 -6.88 -17.67 18.57
C VAL A 126 -7.96 -18.39 17.77
N THR A 127 -8.79 -19.18 18.43
CA THR A 127 -9.85 -19.97 17.78
C THR A 127 -11.20 -19.77 18.44
N ASP A 128 -12.26 -19.85 17.62
CA ASP A 128 -13.66 -19.92 18.02
C ASP A 128 -14.46 -20.68 16.94
N ALA A 129 -15.77 -20.75 17.08
CA ALA A 129 -16.64 -21.25 16.03
C ALA A 129 -17.92 -20.41 15.95
N LEU A 130 -18.36 -20.14 14.73
CA LEU A 130 -19.70 -19.66 14.44
C LEU A 130 -20.65 -20.85 14.49
N ILE A 131 -21.71 -20.77 15.28
CA ILE A 131 -22.76 -21.78 15.41
C ILE A 131 -24.07 -21.15 14.97
N ALA A 132 -24.73 -21.78 13.98
CA ALA A 132 -26.07 -21.42 13.52
C ALA A 132 -27.03 -22.57 13.83
N THR A 133 -28.07 -22.31 14.63
CA THR A 133 -29.04 -23.31 15.07
C THR A 133 -30.31 -23.22 14.23
N LEU A 134 -30.62 -24.29 13.48
CA LEU A 134 -31.87 -24.42 12.70
C LEU A 134 -32.64 -25.62 13.19
N ASN A 135 -33.91 -25.40 13.61
CA ASN A 135 -34.83 -26.46 14.05
C ASN A 135 -34.20 -27.43 15.06
N GLY A 136 -33.39 -26.90 16.01
CA GLY A 136 -32.71 -27.66 17.03
C GLY A 136 -31.43 -28.38 16.63
N LYS A 137 -30.99 -28.20 15.38
CA LYS A 137 -29.71 -28.73 14.88
C LYS A 137 -28.69 -27.61 14.72
N ASP A 138 -27.48 -27.83 15.19
CA ASP A 138 -26.38 -26.89 15.05
C ASP A 138 -25.56 -27.17 13.78
N PHE A 139 -25.21 -26.11 13.09
CA PHE A 139 -24.28 -26.04 11.96
C PHE A 139 -23.16 -25.09 12.34
N SER A 140 -21.92 -25.44 12.09
CA SER A 140 -20.80 -24.63 12.54
C SER A 140 -19.64 -24.56 11.54
N ILE A 141 -18.91 -23.45 11.60
CA ILE A 141 -17.61 -23.30 10.95
C ILE A 141 -16.59 -22.74 11.95
N PRO A 142 -15.33 -23.19 11.90
CA PRO A 142 -14.27 -22.62 12.72
C PRO A 142 -13.90 -21.19 12.29
N PHE A 143 -13.56 -20.37 13.29
CA PHE A 143 -12.92 -19.07 13.14
C PHE A 143 -11.50 -19.17 13.67
N THR A 144 -10.53 -18.63 12.94
CA THR A 144 -9.11 -18.64 13.32
C THR A 144 -8.47 -17.29 13.08
N ALA A 145 -7.61 -16.85 14.01
CA ALA A 145 -6.77 -15.68 13.90
C ALA A 145 -5.41 -15.93 14.54
N TYR A 146 -4.37 -15.27 14.05
CA TYR A 146 -3.06 -15.26 14.69
C TYR A 146 -2.86 -13.91 15.40
N GLY A 147 -2.78 -13.93 16.73
CA GLY A 147 -2.46 -12.74 17.53
C GLY A 147 -0.96 -12.46 17.51
N GLN A 148 -0.56 -11.21 17.29
CA GLN A 148 0.82 -10.78 17.29
C GLN A 148 1.02 -9.61 18.24
N ASN A 149 1.88 -9.77 19.26
CA ASN A 149 2.32 -8.67 20.11
C ASN A 149 3.31 -7.77 19.39
N ALA A 150 3.28 -6.48 19.72
CA ALA A 150 4.12 -5.45 19.14
C ALA A 150 4.54 -4.41 20.17
N HIS A 151 5.54 -3.60 19.82
CA HIS A 151 5.77 -2.31 20.46
C HIS A 151 4.84 -1.29 19.81
N TYR A 152 3.85 -0.78 20.56
CA TYR A 152 2.89 0.18 20.06
C TYR A 152 3.38 1.59 20.30
N ILE A 153 3.44 2.38 19.23
CA ILE A 153 3.64 3.82 19.27
C ILE A 153 2.27 4.43 18.99
N VAL A 154 1.58 4.82 20.06
CA VAL A 154 0.25 5.44 19.98
C VAL A 154 0.43 6.89 20.40
N SER A 155 0.21 7.81 19.49
CA SER A 155 0.41 9.22 19.77
C SER A 155 -0.83 10.04 19.40
N ASP A 156 -1.46 10.66 20.39
CA ASP A 156 -2.38 11.78 20.19
C ASP A 156 -1.62 13.12 20.13
N SER A 157 -0.38 13.11 20.53
CA SER A 157 0.61 14.18 20.42
C SER A 157 1.97 13.51 20.31
N PHE A 158 2.53 13.51 19.13
CA PHE A 158 3.88 13.11 18.74
C PHE A 158 4.75 12.52 19.84
N SER A 159 4.88 11.21 19.88
CA SER A 159 5.85 10.57 20.73
C SER A 159 7.21 10.67 20.09
N VAL A 160 8.03 11.38 20.72
CA VAL A 160 9.44 11.59 20.47
C VAL A 160 10.21 10.32 20.80
N ALA A 161 11.25 10.05 20.05
CA ALA A 161 12.39 9.37 20.60
C ALA A 161 12.77 10.09 21.91
N ASN A 162 12.54 9.45 23.06
CA ASN A 162 12.77 10.05 24.38
C ASN A 162 14.27 10.15 24.65
N GLY A 163 14.87 11.29 24.32
CA GLY A 163 16.28 11.58 24.55
C GLY A 163 17.06 11.84 23.26
N PRO A 164 18.35 12.21 23.37
CA PRO A 164 19.16 12.58 22.21
C PRO A 164 19.40 11.43 21.24
N VAL A 165 19.43 10.18 21.73
CA VAL A 165 19.58 8.98 20.90
C VAL A 165 18.69 7.88 21.43
N THR A 166 17.83 7.35 20.57
CA THR A 166 16.97 6.17 20.83
C THR A 166 17.29 5.09 19.82
N THR A 167 17.46 3.85 20.29
CA THR A 167 17.61 2.68 19.43
C THR A 167 16.46 1.72 19.70
N TRP A 168 15.75 1.32 18.65
CA TRP A 168 14.65 0.36 18.78
C TRP A 168 15.17 -1.05 19.11
N LEU A 169 14.32 -1.82 19.80
CA LEU A 169 14.58 -3.22 20.10
C LEU A 169 14.18 -4.09 18.89
N THR A 170 14.72 -5.32 18.83
CA THR A 170 14.43 -6.28 17.75
C THR A 170 13.59 -7.48 18.19
N ASP A 171 13.12 -7.46 19.44
CA ASP A 171 12.37 -8.56 20.05
C ASP A 171 10.95 -8.72 19.50
N LYS A 172 10.30 -7.59 19.13
CA LYS A 172 8.95 -7.55 18.57
C LYS A 172 8.86 -6.56 17.42
N PRO A 173 7.87 -6.70 16.52
CA PRO A 173 7.59 -5.66 15.55
C PRO A 173 7.11 -4.36 16.23
N TYR A 174 7.23 -3.26 15.52
CA TYR A 174 6.66 -1.97 15.90
C TYR A 174 5.37 -1.74 15.12
N VAL A 175 4.35 -1.21 15.80
CA VAL A 175 3.10 -0.75 15.19
C VAL A 175 2.91 0.71 15.54
N VAL A 176 2.92 1.58 14.52
CA VAL A 176 2.71 3.02 14.68
C VAL A 176 1.25 3.34 14.39
N ILE A 177 0.55 3.85 15.39
CA ILE A 177 -0.86 4.27 15.30
C ILE A 177 -0.91 5.80 15.34
N ASN A 178 -1.65 6.41 14.43
CA ASN A 178 -1.71 7.82 14.11
C ASN A 178 -0.45 8.30 13.39
N SER A 179 0.57 8.78 14.06
CA SER A 179 1.85 9.16 13.47
C SER A 179 2.93 9.16 14.54
N MET A 180 4.19 9.25 14.14
CA MET A 180 5.29 9.43 15.06
C MET A 180 6.23 10.54 14.59
N GLU A 181 6.99 11.09 15.53
CA GLU A 181 7.95 12.15 15.28
C GLU A 181 9.33 11.78 15.81
N VAL A 182 10.37 12.05 15.01
CA VAL A 182 11.75 12.15 15.48
C VAL A 182 12.02 13.64 15.68
N GLY A 183 11.95 14.10 16.92
CA GLY A 183 11.98 15.53 17.27
C GLY A 183 13.30 16.22 16.95
N PRO A 184 13.32 17.57 16.94
CA PRO A 184 14.55 18.35 16.69
C PRO A 184 15.68 17.95 17.64
N GLY A 185 16.86 17.67 17.08
CA GLY A 185 18.04 17.24 17.84
C GLY A 185 17.99 15.79 18.35
N ALA A 186 16.89 15.07 18.19
CA ALA A 186 16.80 13.65 18.50
C ALA A 186 17.36 12.77 17.37
N THR A 187 17.85 11.59 17.72
CA THR A 187 18.27 10.56 16.76
C THR A 187 17.51 9.27 17.06
N LEU A 188 16.84 8.72 16.05
CA LEU A 188 16.26 7.39 16.10
C LEU A 188 17.08 6.42 15.25
N ASN A 189 17.55 5.35 15.87
CA ASN A 189 18.20 4.24 15.18
C ASN A 189 17.24 3.05 15.10
N ILE A 190 16.97 2.57 13.89
CA ILE A 190 16.19 1.37 13.61
C ILE A 190 17.17 0.29 13.12
N PRO A 191 17.51 -0.69 13.98
CA PRO A 191 18.50 -1.73 13.66
C PRO A 191 17.94 -2.79 12.70
N ALA A 192 18.82 -3.67 12.24
CA ALA A 192 18.51 -4.82 11.40
C ALA A 192 17.38 -5.69 11.97
N ASN A 193 16.63 -6.35 11.10
CA ASN A 193 15.49 -7.21 11.44
C ASN A 193 14.27 -6.52 12.07
N CYS A 194 14.26 -5.21 12.24
CA CYS A 194 13.08 -4.50 12.65
C CYS A 194 11.99 -4.60 11.57
N ARG A 195 10.78 -4.91 12.00
CA ARG A 195 9.57 -4.88 11.18
C ARG A 195 8.69 -3.75 11.66
N VAL A 196 8.40 -2.82 10.79
CA VAL A 196 7.64 -1.61 11.11
C VAL A 196 6.32 -1.62 10.37
N TYR A 197 5.25 -1.67 11.12
CA TYR A 197 3.89 -1.66 10.62
C TYR A 197 3.26 -0.32 10.93
N MET A 198 2.72 0.30 9.92
CA MET A 198 2.10 1.61 10.00
C MET A 198 0.60 1.44 9.91
N HIS A 199 -0.13 1.91 10.93
CA HIS A 199 -1.59 1.92 10.89
C HIS A 199 -2.09 2.92 9.84
N GLN A 200 -3.33 2.77 9.44
CA GLN A 200 -3.96 3.60 8.41
C GLN A 200 -3.64 5.09 8.59
N ASN A 201 -3.12 5.72 7.54
CA ASN A 201 -2.73 7.13 7.47
C ASN A 201 -1.60 7.56 8.43
N ALA A 202 -1.00 6.64 9.19
CA ALA A 202 0.16 6.97 10.00
C ALA A 202 1.34 7.43 9.13
N ARG A 203 2.10 8.40 9.61
CA ARG A 203 3.28 8.96 8.95
C ARG A 203 4.41 9.12 9.95
N MET A 204 5.64 9.03 9.47
CA MET A 204 6.82 9.31 10.27
C MET A 204 7.35 10.70 9.90
N PHE A 205 7.36 11.64 10.86
CA PHE A 205 7.90 12.98 10.72
C PHE A 205 9.31 13.04 11.29
N VAL A 206 10.27 13.50 10.51
CA VAL A 206 11.68 13.54 10.91
C VAL A 206 12.15 15.00 10.95
N TYR A 207 12.17 15.60 12.13
CA TYR A 207 12.78 16.89 12.41
C TYR A 207 14.24 16.75 12.84
N GLY A 208 14.60 15.62 13.42
CA GLY A 208 15.95 15.27 13.86
C GLY A 208 16.63 14.34 12.85
N THR A 209 17.16 13.22 13.34
CA THR A 209 17.87 12.24 12.52
C THR A 209 17.24 10.86 12.64
N LEU A 210 16.87 10.27 11.50
CA LEU A 210 16.45 8.88 11.40
C LEU A 210 17.56 8.06 10.72
N ASN A 211 18.03 7.02 11.39
CA ASN A 211 19.01 6.09 10.85
C ASN A 211 18.40 4.69 10.74
N ILE A 212 18.38 4.14 9.52
CA ILE A 212 17.96 2.77 9.19
C ILE A 212 19.16 2.14 8.50
N ASN A 213 19.91 1.32 9.22
CA ASN A 213 21.21 0.82 8.72
C ASN A 213 21.39 -0.70 8.96
N PRO A 214 20.50 -1.54 8.40
CA PRO A 214 20.67 -2.99 8.39
C PRO A 214 21.63 -3.46 7.30
N THR A 215 21.70 -4.79 7.10
CA THR A 215 22.36 -5.44 5.98
C THR A 215 21.33 -6.03 5.02
N LYS A 216 21.74 -6.50 3.85
CA LYS A 216 20.85 -7.12 2.86
C LYS A 216 20.05 -8.31 3.42
N THR A 217 20.70 -9.15 4.23
CA THR A 217 20.07 -10.33 4.83
C THR A 217 19.05 -10.00 5.93
N ASP A 218 19.18 -8.80 6.51
CA ASP A 218 18.46 -8.36 7.70
C ASP A 218 17.71 -7.06 7.46
N SER A 219 17.20 -6.87 6.26
CA SER A 219 16.52 -5.64 5.83
C SER A 219 15.39 -5.23 6.76
N VAL A 220 15.23 -3.92 6.96
CA VAL A 220 14.09 -3.35 7.67
C VAL A 220 12.93 -3.18 6.69
N VAL A 221 11.74 -3.63 7.09
CA VAL A 221 10.55 -3.53 6.25
C VAL A 221 9.55 -2.55 6.88
N PHE A 222 9.16 -1.55 6.10
CA PHE A 222 8.07 -0.64 6.39
C PHE A 222 6.87 -0.95 5.50
N GLN A 223 5.72 -1.20 6.11
CA GLN A 223 4.48 -1.49 5.39
C GLN A 223 3.26 -1.14 6.24
N GLY A 224 2.07 -1.16 5.65
CA GLY A 224 0.83 -1.07 6.42
C GLY A 224 0.66 -2.28 7.36
N ASP A 225 -0.12 -2.09 8.42
CA ASP A 225 -0.44 -3.13 9.40
C ASP A 225 -1.55 -4.10 8.94
N ARG A 226 -2.09 -3.88 7.72
CA ARG A 226 -3.17 -4.68 7.12
C ARG A 226 -2.59 -5.91 6.43
N LEU A 227 -2.07 -6.87 7.21
CA LEU A 227 -1.50 -8.13 6.72
C LEU A 227 -2.55 -9.08 6.12
N ASP A 228 -3.81 -8.84 6.43
CA ASP A 228 -4.98 -9.57 5.97
C ASP A 228 -5.34 -9.34 4.50
N ARG A 229 -4.81 -8.30 3.85
CA ARG A 229 -5.19 -7.96 2.46
C ARG A 229 -4.73 -8.97 1.43
N ALA A 230 -3.71 -9.76 1.72
CA ALA A 230 -3.32 -10.89 0.87
C ALA A 230 -4.44 -11.93 0.73
N TYR A 231 -5.31 -12.08 1.73
CA TYR A 231 -6.48 -12.95 1.71
C TYR A 231 -7.48 -12.58 0.61
N PHE A 232 -7.57 -11.30 0.25
CA PHE A 232 -8.43 -10.79 -0.83
C PHE A 232 -7.76 -10.82 -2.21
N GLY A 233 -6.60 -11.47 -2.36
CA GLY A 233 -5.86 -11.56 -3.61
C GLY A 233 -5.01 -10.32 -3.95
N TYR A 234 -4.86 -9.38 -3.03
CA TYR A 234 -4.01 -8.19 -3.21
C TYR A 234 -2.72 -8.34 -2.43
N VAL A 235 -1.59 -8.34 -3.12
CA VAL A 235 -0.24 -8.43 -2.53
C VAL A 235 0.22 -7.06 -1.98
N GLY A 236 -0.68 -6.33 -1.38
CA GLY A 236 -0.46 -5.00 -0.83
C GLY A 236 -1.29 -3.94 -1.54
N TYR A 237 -1.66 -2.92 -0.80
CA TYR A 237 -2.51 -1.84 -1.30
C TYR A 237 -1.72 -0.53 -1.22
N PRO A 238 -1.58 0.23 -2.33
CA PRO A 238 -0.92 1.53 -2.26
C PRO A 238 -1.73 2.45 -1.34
N GLY A 239 -1.03 3.29 -0.54
CA GLY A 239 -1.68 4.23 0.35
C GLY A 239 -2.16 3.65 1.68
N GLU A 240 -1.67 2.47 2.10
CA GLU A 240 -1.98 1.93 3.44
C GLU A 240 -1.51 2.85 4.57
N TRP A 241 -0.45 3.59 4.36
CA TRP A 241 0.12 4.55 5.31
C TRP A 241 0.76 5.76 4.61
N GLY A 242 1.09 6.80 5.37
CA GLY A 242 1.43 8.10 4.83
C GLY A 242 2.84 8.25 4.26
N GLY A 243 3.81 7.40 4.66
CA GLY A 243 5.22 7.53 4.27
C GLY A 243 6.10 8.21 5.32
N ILE A 244 7.33 8.53 4.93
CA ILE A 244 8.35 9.22 5.74
C ILE A 244 8.48 10.65 5.24
N TYR A 245 8.37 11.61 6.13
CA TYR A 245 8.50 13.03 5.81
C TYR A 245 9.73 13.62 6.53
N ALA A 246 10.80 13.87 5.78
CA ALA A 246 11.91 14.69 6.25
C ALA A 246 11.50 16.16 6.17
N VAL A 247 11.08 16.71 7.32
CA VAL A 247 10.66 18.11 7.43
C VAL A 247 11.87 19.04 7.25
N PRO A 248 11.69 20.34 7.05
CA PRO A 248 12.80 21.26 6.83
C PRO A 248 13.94 21.08 7.83
N GLY A 249 15.13 20.75 7.33
CA GLY A 249 16.34 20.49 8.11
C GLY A 249 16.45 19.07 8.71
N GLY A 250 15.47 18.20 8.50
CA GLY A 250 15.52 16.80 8.96
C GLY A 250 16.50 15.94 8.16
N VAL A 251 17.05 14.92 8.81
CA VAL A 251 18.03 14.00 8.21
C VAL A 251 17.53 12.58 8.24
N VAL A 252 17.45 11.95 7.06
CA VAL A 252 17.00 10.56 6.89
C VAL A 252 18.10 9.76 6.19
N ASN A 253 18.66 8.77 6.88
CA ASN A 253 19.66 7.86 6.36
C ASN A 253 19.07 6.44 6.32
N ILE A 254 18.96 5.87 5.12
CA ILE A 254 18.34 4.56 4.88
C ILE A 254 19.30 3.68 4.09
N SER A 255 19.56 2.49 4.59
CA SER A 255 20.28 1.46 3.87
C SER A 255 19.53 0.13 4.00
N HIS A 256 19.52 -0.69 2.95
CA HIS A 256 18.95 -2.03 2.92
C HIS A 256 17.50 -2.11 3.51
N ALA A 257 16.63 -1.20 3.15
CA ALA A 257 15.24 -1.19 3.59
C ALA A 257 14.27 -1.56 2.45
N ILE A 258 13.08 -1.98 2.83
CA ILE A 258 11.94 -2.15 1.93
C ILE A 258 10.81 -1.25 2.44
N ILE A 259 10.46 -0.23 1.66
CA ILE A 259 9.37 0.71 1.96
C ILE A 259 8.25 0.45 0.96
N LYS A 260 7.09 0.03 1.43
CA LYS A 260 6.01 -0.38 0.53
C LYS A 260 4.62 -0.01 1.00
N ASN A 261 3.68 0.05 0.03
CA ASN A 261 2.25 0.27 0.26
C ASN A 261 1.94 1.61 0.92
N CYS A 262 2.66 2.65 0.55
CA CYS A 262 2.69 3.95 1.22
C CYS A 262 2.10 5.09 0.36
N GLY A 263 2.30 6.32 0.81
CA GLY A 263 1.86 7.54 0.13
C GLY A 263 0.41 7.91 0.41
N GLY A 264 -0.23 7.33 1.43
CA GLY A 264 -1.57 7.72 1.87
C GLY A 264 -1.63 9.15 2.38
N SER A 265 -2.80 9.78 2.32
CA SER A 265 -3.02 11.11 2.90
C SER A 265 -3.06 11.03 4.41
N SER A 266 -2.44 11.98 5.11
CA SER A 266 -2.54 12.11 6.56
C SER A 266 -3.57 13.18 6.92
N PRO A 267 -4.62 12.85 7.70
CA PRO A 267 -5.63 13.82 8.11
C PRO A 267 -5.15 14.78 9.23
N TYR A 268 -3.98 14.53 9.82
CA TYR A 268 -3.57 15.17 11.08
C TYR A 268 -2.77 16.45 10.93
N TYR A 269 -2.51 16.96 9.70
CA TYR A 269 -1.62 18.11 9.53
C TYR A 269 -2.18 19.15 8.56
N ASN A 270 -2.04 20.42 8.97
CA ASN A 270 -2.31 21.59 8.14
C ASN A 270 -1.21 21.88 7.11
N TYR A 271 -0.29 20.95 6.89
CA TYR A 271 0.75 21.08 5.87
C TYR A 271 0.27 20.51 4.54
N SER A 272 0.67 21.13 3.45
CA SER A 272 0.46 20.63 2.09
C SER A 272 1.36 19.44 1.79
N ILE A 273 1.31 18.40 2.65
CA ILE A 273 2.11 17.19 2.48
C ILE A 273 1.56 16.42 1.29
N GLN A 274 2.44 16.10 0.37
CA GLN A 274 2.09 15.35 -0.83
C GLN A 274 2.05 13.84 -0.55
N PRO A 275 1.17 13.09 -1.23
CA PRO A 275 1.22 11.64 -1.21
C PRO A 275 2.56 11.12 -1.71
N SER A 276 3.40 10.58 -0.81
CA SER A 276 4.76 10.12 -1.16
C SER A 276 5.22 8.99 -0.24
N ALA A 277 6.10 8.13 -0.73
CA ALA A 277 6.78 7.17 0.14
C ALA A 277 7.80 7.87 1.04
N ILE A 278 8.59 8.78 0.43
CA ILE A 278 9.51 9.67 1.15
C ILE A 278 9.35 11.07 0.57
N GLU A 279 9.11 12.05 1.44
CA GLU A 279 9.13 13.48 1.10
C GLU A 279 10.31 14.13 1.80
N VAL A 280 11.07 14.93 1.05
CA VAL A 280 12.29 15.61 1.50
C VAL A 280 12.09 17.11 1.26
N ASP A 281 11.88 17.86 2.31
CA ASP A 281 11.56 19.28 2.25
C ASP A 281 12.82 20.16 2.30
N THR A 282 12.63 21.44 2.27
CA THR A 282 13.69 22.47 2.24
C THR A 282 14.79 22.20 3.26
N ASP A 283 16.04 22.20 2.82
CA ASP A 283 17.24 21.96 3.63
C ASP A 283 17.28 20.58 4.34
N ALA A 284 16.31 19.67 4.07
CA ALA A 284 16.37 18.31 4.55
C ALA A 284 17.31 17.46 3.70
N LEU A 285 17.81 16.38 4.31
CA LEU A 285 18.74 15.42 3.67
C LEU A 285 18.14 14.01 3.70
N LEU A 286 18.05 13.40 2.51
CA LEU A 286 17.85 11.97 2.34
C LEU A 286 19.12 11.33 1.81
N THR A 287 19.68 10.37 2.54
CA THR A 287 20.67 9.43 2.02
C THR A 287 20.02 8.04 1.95
N ILE A 288 19.99 7.45 0.75
CA ILE A 288 19.38 6.14 0.53
C ILE A 288 20.30 5.23 -0.26
N ASP A 289 20.50 4.01 0.21
CA ASP A 289 21.36 3.02 -0.42
C ASP A 289 20.75 1.61 -0.33
N HIS A 290 20.93 0.76 -1.34
CA HIS A 290 20.44 -0.61 -1.39
C HIS A 290 18.97 -0.77 -0.91
N THR A 291 18.10 0.14 -1.27
CA THR A 291 16.73 0.21 -0.75
C THR A 291 15.71 0.04 -1.87
N VAL A 292 14.62 -0.65 -1.55
CA VAL A 292 13.48 -0.83 -2.45
C VAL A 292 12.31 0.02 -1.96
N ILE A 293 11.87 0.97 -2.78
CA ILE A 293 10.62 1.70 -2.59
C ILE A 293 9.61 1.19 -3.62
N LYS A 294 8.45 0.74 -3.16
CA LYS A 294 7.45 0.20 -4.08
C LYS A 294 6.01 0.41 -3.62
N ASN A 295 5.13 0.52 -4.62
CA ASN A 295 3.70 0.56 -4.40
C ASN A 295 3.26 1.77 -3.55
N SER A 296 3.69 2.98 -3.95
CA SER A 296 3.23 4.26 -3.39
C SER A 296 2.06 4.81 -4.20
N ILE A 297 0.97 5.24 -3.55
CA ILE A 297 -0.18 5.82 -4.27
C ILE A 297 0.15 7.16 -4.95
N GLY A 298 1.16 7.86 -4.46
CA GLY A 298 1.69 9.10 -5.02
C GLY A 298 3.13 8.93 -5.49
N TYR A 299 3.99 9.84 -5.04
CA TYR A 299 5.42 9.82 -5.38
C TYR A 299 6.17 8.67 -4.68
N GLY A 300 7.25 8.22 -5.30
CA GLY A 300 8.25 7.39 -4.64
C GLY A 300 9.11 8.26 -3.71
N ILE A 301 9.96 9.10 -4.28
CA ILE A 301 10.75 10.12 -3.59
C ILE A 301 10.34 11.47 -4.16
N LEU A 302 9.89 12.37 -3.30
CA LEU A 302 9.61 13.77 -3.64
C LEU A 302 10.60 14.66 -2.89
N SER A 303 11.40 15.42 -3.60
CA SER A 303 12.32 16.41 -3.04
C SER A 303 11.81 17.81 -3.41
N ILE A 304 11.59 18.67 -2.39
CA ILE A 304 11.22 20.07 -2.57
C ILE A 304 12.30 20.94 -1.93
N GLN A 305 13.23 21.46 -2.73
CA GLN A 305 14.43 22.19 -2.26
C GLN A 305 15.30 21.38 -1.25
N GLY A 306 15.15 20.06 -1.23
CA GLY A 306 15.91 19.17 -0.36
C GLY A 306 17.22 18.70 -1.00
N THR A 307 17.88 17.77 -0.33
CA THR A 307 19.05 17.08 -0.85
C THR A 307 18.78 15.56 -0.87
N VAL A 308 18.92 14.93 -2.04
CA VAL A 308 18.78 13.50 -2.21
C VAL A 308 20.10 12.88 -2.66
N ILE A 309 20.65 11.99 -1.88
CA ILE A 309 21.81 11.17 -2.22
C ILE A 309 21.32 9.71 -2.29
N ALA A 310 21.16 9.19 -3.49
CA ALA A 310 20.62 7.86 -3.72
C ALA A 310 21.64 6.97 -4.45
N SER A 311 21.78 5.73 -3.99
CA SER A 311 22.63 4.75 -4.64
C SER A 311 22.02 3.35 -4.63
N ASN A 312 22.35 2.55 -5.63
CA ASN A 312 22.04 1.11 -5.71
C ASN A 312 20.58 0.75 -5.34
N SER A 313 19.63 1.62 -5.64
CA SER A 313 18.27 1.53 -5.14
C SER A 313 17.24 1.39 -6.26
N LEU A 314 16.13 0.72 -5.95
CA LEU A 314 14.98 0.54 -6.83
C LEU A 314 13.79 1.34 -6.32
N VAL A 315 13.22 2.18 -7.19
CA VAL A 315 11.91 2.82 -6.94
C VAL A 315 10.95 2.41 -8.05
N GLN A 316 9.82 1.79 -7.68
CA GLN A 316 8.92 1.24 -8.68
C GLN A 316 7.44 1.24 -8.23
N GLY A 317 6.53 1.22 -9.22
CA GLY A 317 5.09 1.11 -8.95
C GLY A 317 4.57 2.28 -8.14
N THR A 318 4.65 3.49 -8.67
CA THR A 318 4.19 4.73 -8.05
C THR A 318 3.02 5.33 -8.84
N GLY A 319 2.07 5.95 -8.17
CA GLY A 319 0.91 6.61 -8.79
C GLY A 319 1.25 7.99 -9.37
N ALA A 320 2.42 8.54 -9.02
CA ALA A 320 3.03 9.73 -9.61
C ALA A 320 4.48 9.38 -9.98
N GLN A 321 5.39 10.33 -9.93
CA GLN A 321 6.80 10.10 -10.23
C GLN A 321 7.46 9.15 -9.21
N ALA A 322 8.32 8.25 -9.69
CA ALA A 322 9.20 7.48 -8.81
C ALA A 322 10.26 8.38 -8.14
N LEU A 323 10.76 9.39 -8.86
CA LEU A 323 11.58 10.48 -8.34
C LEU A 323 11.09 11.81 -8.89
N ALA A 324 10.77 12.75 -8.00
CA ALA A 324 10.50 14.14 -8.36
C ALA A 324 11.45 15.07 -7.60
N VAL A 325 12.23 15.84 -8.31
CA VAL A 325 13.03 16.96 -7.81
C VAL A 325 12.34 18.24 -8.23
N ILE A 326 11.87 19.01 -7.26
CA ILE A 326 11.02 20.18 -7.48
C ILE A 326 11.63 21.39 -6.76
N GLN A 327 11.60 22.53 -7.40
CA GLN A 327 12.10 23.81 -6.87
C GLN A 327 13.61 23.79 -6.56
N GLY A 328 14.35 22.89 -7.17
CA GLY A 328 15.80 22.80 -7.01
C GLY A 328 16.24 21.91 -5.84
N GLY A 329 17.45 22.15 -5.37
CA GLY A 329 18.13 21.33 -4.40
C GLY A 329 19.46 20.80 -4.91
N TYR A 330 20.03 19.84 -4.17
CA TYR A 330 21.22 19.10 -4.61
C TYR A 330 20.92 17.60 -4.63
N ASP A 331 21.09 16.99 -5.80
CA ASP A 331 20.75 15.58 -5.98
C ASP A 331 21.92 14.80 -6.59
N SER A 332 22.20 13.65 -6.00
CA SER A 332 23.20 12.70 -6.51
C SER A 332 22.59 11.31 -6.54
N VAL A 333 22.32 10.79 -7.73
CA VAL A 333 21.61 9.53 -7.93
C VAL A 333 22.50 8.61 -8.78
N ILE A 334 22.97 7.51 -8.19
CA ILE A 334 23.96 6.65 -8.83
C ILE A 334 23.51 5.18 -8.77
N ASN A 335 23.65 4.45 -9.87
CA ASN A 335 23.33 3.02 -9.97
C ASN A 335 21.88 2.70 -9.52
N CYS A 336 20.92 3.57 -9.79
CA CYS A 336 19.53 3.38 -9.42
C CYS A 336 18.66 2.94 -10.61
N THR A 337 17.57 2.24 -10.31
CA THR A 337 16.52 1.94 -11.28
C THR A 337 15.21 2.56 -10.84
N PHE A 338 14.64 3.40 -11.71
CA PHE A 338 13.31 3.97 -11.57
C PHE A 338 12.41 3.33 -12.62
N ALA A 339 11.46 2.51 -12.18
CA ALA A 339 10.66 1.69 -13.08
C ALA A 339 9.16 1.85 -12.80
N ASN A 340 8.38 2.38 -13.73
CA ASN A 340 6.97 2.63 -13.51
C ASN A 340 6.09 2.11 -14.66
N TYR A 341 5.74 0.82 -14.56
CA TYR A 341 4.91 0.13 -15.55
C TYR A 341 3.44 0.04 -15.15
N GLY A 342 3.08 0.59 -13.99
CA GLY A 342 1.74 0.43 -13.43
C GLY A 342 1.48 -0.98 -12.88
N SER A 343 0.28 -1.18 -12.37
CA SER A 343 -0.22 -2.47 -11.89
C SER A 343 -1.74 -2.52 -12.03
N GLY A 344 -2.37 -3.66 -11.71
CA GLY A 344 -3.83 -3.78 -11.75
C GLY A 344 -4.57 -2.85 -10.76
N VAL A 345 -3.86 -2.25 -9.80
CA VAL A 345 -4.43 -1.37 -8.77
C VAL A 345 -3.81 0.02 -8.76
N LEU A 346 -2.76 0.27 -9.54
CA LEU A 346 -2.02 1.53 -9.55
C LEU A 346 -1.60 1.91 -10.98
N SER A 347 -1.91 3.12 -11.37
CA SER A 347 -1.47 3.72 -12.63
C SER A 347 -0.90 5.09 -12.34
N HIS A 348 0.21 5.45 -12.98
CA HIS A 348 0.79 6.79 -12.88
C HIS A 348 0.20 7.79 -13.91
N GLY A 349 -0.85 7.38 -14.64
CA GLY A 349 -1.49 8.25 -15.64
C GLY A 349 -0.49 8.77 -16.66
N ASP A 350 -0.48 10.09 -16.88
CA ASP A 350 0.46 10.77 -17.78
C ASP A 350 1.72 11.31 -17.07
N ALA A 351 1.91 10.96 -15.78
CA ALA A 351 3.08 11.38 -15.02
C ALA A 351 4.31 10.54 -15.40
N GLY A 352 5.32 11.15 -15.99
CA GLY A 352 6.60 10.46 -16.26
C GLY A 352 7.24 9.94 -14.99
N THR A 353 8.04 8.89 -15.10
CA THR A 353 8.69 8.22 -13.95
C THR A 353 9.62 9.15 -13.17
N VAL A 354 10.29 10.08 -13.83
CA VAL A 354 11.20 11.06 -13.21
C VAL A 354 10.86 12.48 -13.65
N ALA A 355 10.78 13.41 -12.69
CA ALA A 355 10.64 14.85 -12.94
C ALA A 355 11.81 15.61 -12.31
N ILE A 356 12.43 16.52 -13.08
CA ILE A 356 13.51 17.41 -12.67
C ILE A 356 13.11 18.84 -12.99
N LEU A 357 12.64 19.57 -11.98
CA LEU A 357 12.10 20.93 -12.12
C LEU A 357 12.79 21.87 -11.14
N ASN A 358 13.23 23.04 -11.61
CA ASN A 358 13.80 24.05 -10.71
C ASN A 358 12.75 25.01 -10.15
N TYR A 359 11.47 24.71 -10.26
CA TYR A 359 10.38 25.58 -9.79
C TYR A 359 9.24 24.79 -9.17
N PHE A 360 8.42 25.51 -8.40
CA PHE A 360 7.20 25.00 -7.78
C PHE A 360 6.05 26.00 -7.95
N ASN A 361 4.81 25.51 -8.00
CA ASN A 361 3.61 26.34 -8.03
C ASN A 361 2.99 26.39 -6.63
N ASN A 362 2.94 27.59 -6.02
CA ASN A 362 2.38 27.79 -4.68
C ASN A 362 0.84 27.67 -4.60
N GLY A 363 0.18 27.28 -5.69
CA GLY A 363 -1.28 27.08 -5.71
C GLY A 363 -2.08 28.35 -6.03
N ASP A 364 -1.43 29.52 -6.08
CA ASP A 364 -2.00 30.83 -6.46
C ASP A 364 -1.59 31.26 -7.89
N ASN A 365 -1.12 30.32 -8.71
CA ASN A 365 -0.48 30.54 -10.01
C ASN A 365 0.86 31.29 -9.96
N THR A 366 1.46 31.40 -8.80
CA THR A 366 2.81 31.94 -8.64
C THR A 366 3.82 30.80 -8.73
N TRP A 367 4.70 30.88 -9.74
CA TRP A 367 5.78 29.93 -9.94
C TRP A 367 7.06 30.45 -9.29
N VAL A 368 7.62 29.72 -8.36
CA VAL A 368 8.80 30.09 -7.58
C VAL A 368 9.98 29.22 -8.02
N PRO A 369 11.02 29.79 -8.66
CA PRO A 369 12.22 29.05 -9.02
C PRO A 369 13.16 28.90 -7.84
N GLY A 370 13.90 27.77 -7.81
CA GLY A 370 14.99 27.49 -6.89
C GLY A 370 16.25 27.04 -7.62
N ASN A 371 17.38 27.10 -6.93
CA ASN A 371 18.66 26.65 -7.50
C ASN A 371 18.71 25.13 -7.55
N LEU A 372 18.89 24.59 -8.74
CA LEU A 372 19.01 23.16 -8.99
C LEU A 372 20.44 22.81 -9.38
N ASN A 373 21.01 21.83 -8.70
CA ASN A 373 22.28 21.22 -9.10
C ASN A 373 22.21 19.71 -8.83
N GLY A 374 22.48 18.87 -9.83
CA GLY A 374 22.41 17.44 -9.63
C GLY A 374 23.09 16.59 -10.69
N ILE A 375 23.25 15.33 -10.35
CA ILE A 375 23.76 14.29 -11.23
C ILE A 375 22.94 13.01 -11.08
N MET A 376 22.64 12.39 -12.22
CA MET A 376 22.16 11.02 -12.32
C MET A 376 23.20 10.23 -13.13
N GLU A 377 23.79 9.18 -12.55
CA GLU A 377 24.84 8.39 -13.18
C GLU A 377 24.51 6.89 -13.11
N ASN A 378 24.74 6.17 -14.21
CA ASN A 378 24.46 4.73 -14.33
C ASN A 378 23.04 4.34 -13.91
N CYS A 379 22.03 5.13 -14.26
CA CYS A 379 20.65 4.88 -13.86
C CYS A 379 19.77 4.42 -15.02
N ILE A 380 18.79 3.60 -14.72
CA ILE A 380 17.71 3.24 -15.65
C ILE A 380 16.46 4.02 -15.26
N VAL A 381 15.84 4.72 -16.22
CA VAL A 381 14.53 5.35 -16.06
C VAL A 381 13.63 4.85 -17.18
N TYR A 382 12.67 4.01 -16.82
CA TYR A 382 11.82 3.36 -17.79
C TYR A 382 10.41 3.06 -17.23
N GLY A 383 9.42 2.94 -18.12
CA GLY A 383 8.05 2.66 -17.71
C GLY A 383 7.15 2.39 -18.92
N SER A 384 5.85 2.64 -18.75
CA SER A 384 4.82 2.35 -19.75
C SER A 384 4.51 3.50 -20.71
N LEU A 385 5.02 4.72 -20.44
CA LEU A 385 4.79 5.89 -21.29
C LEU A 385 5.84 6.02 -22.40
N ASP A 386 5.51 6.77 -23.45
CA ASP A 386 6.44 7.11 -24.53
C ASP A 386 7.58 8.04 -24.06
N SER A 387 7.39 8.74 -22.94
CA SER A 387 8.40 9.57 -22.29
C SER A 387 8.24 9.50 -20.78
N GLU A 388 9.25 8.94 -20.13
CA GLU A 388 9.27 8.72 -18.68
C GLU A 388 10.04 9.81 -17.91
N ILE A 389 10.56 10.81 -18.62
CA ILE A 389 11.34 11.89 -18.01
C ILE A 389 10.75 13.24 -18.42
N VAL A 390 10.49 14.06 -17.41
CA VAL A 390 10.10 15.45 -17.54
C VAL A 390 11.22 16.31 -16.97
N CYS A 391 11.81 17.18 -17.79
CA CYS A 391 12.77 18.19 -17.37
C CYS A 391 12.24 19.55 -17.80
N ASP A 392 12.20 20.52 -16.89
CA ASP A 392 11.82 21.89 -17.22
C ASP A 392 12.48 22.89 -16.25
N SER A 393 12.69 24.12 -16.69
CA SER A 393 13.31 25.14 -15.86
C SER A 393 12.70 26.52 -16.08
N LEU A 394 12.49 27.21 -14.96
CA LEU A 394 12.05 28.59 -14.92
C LEU A 394 13.24 29.53 -14.66
N GLY A 395 13.31 30.64 -15.40
CA GLY A 395 14.32 31.67 -15.16
C GLY A 395 14.21 32.32 -13.78
N GLY A 396 15.31 32.92 -13.32
CA GLY A 396 15.37 33.57 -11.99
C GLY A 396 16.20 32.79 -10.94
N ALA A 397 16.57 31.55 -11.27
CA ALA A 397 17.50 30.73 -10.46
C ALA A 397 18.39 29.90 -11.40
N THR A 398 19.47 29.34 -10.87
CA THR A 398 20.36 28.46 -11.63
C THR A 398 19.79 27.05 -11.75
N ALA A 399 19.84 26.46 -12.94
CA ALA A 399 19.52 25.07 -13.15
C ALA A 399 20.68 24.38 -13.86
N ARG A 400 21.22 23.32 -13.27
CA ARG A 400 22.27 22.46 -13.83
C ARG A 400 22.01 21.03 -13.42
N PHE A 401 21.81 20.15 -14.38
CA PHE A 401 21.66 18.74 -14.14
C PHE A 401 22.50 17.92 -15.13
N ARG A 402 23.09 16.84 -14.69
CA ARG A 402 23.88 15.96 -15.55
C ARG A 402 23.32 14.56 -15.51
N MET A 403 23.07 13.97 -16.67
CA MET A 403 22.70 12.56 -16.82
C MET A 403 23.83 11.84 -17.57
N LYS A 404 24.56 10.99 -16.83
CA LYS A 404 25.76 10.33 -17.34
C LYS A 404 25.58 8.83 -17.37
N ASN A 405 25.87 8.19 -18.51
CA ASN A 405 25.77 6.75 -18.70
C ASN A 405 24.41 6.17 -18.22
N CYS A 406 23.34 6.83 -18.51
CA CYS A 406 21.99 6.40 -18.14
C CYS A 406 21.30 5.69 -19.31
N LEU A 407 20.33 4.84 -19.01
CA LEU A 407 19.40 4.27 -19.99
C LEU A 407 18.02 4.88 -19.75
N LEU A 408 17.57 5.72 -20.66
CA LEU A 408 16.40 6.59 -20.47
C LEU A 408 15.34 6.36 -21.54
N ASN A 409 14.09 6.24 -21.12
CA ASN A 409 12.94 6.42 -22.00
C ASN A 409 12.50 7.89 -21.96
N MET A 410 12.77 8.63 -23.01
CA MET A 410 12.60 10.07 -23.02
C MET A 410 12.18 10.60 -24.39
N GLY A 411 11.24 11.52 -24.42
CA GLY A 411 10.81 12.23 -25.63
C GLY A 411 11.97 12.91 -26.36
N THR A 412 11.69 13.58 -27.44
CA THR A 412 12.70 14.23 -28.33
C THR A 412 13.20 15.56 -27.77
N VAL A 413 12.43 16.24 -26.94
CA VAL A 413 12.81 17.54 -26.35
C VAL A 413 13.93 17.33 -25.33
N ARG A 414 14.97 18.11 -25.42
CA ARG A 414 16.12 18.13 -24.50
C ARG A 414 16.30 19.52 -23.95
N GLU A 415 16.13 19.67 -22.64
CA GLU A 415 16.30 20.94 -21.97
C GLU A 415 17.78 21.34 -21.89
N SER A 416 18.07 22.59 -22.13
CA SER A 416 19.45 23.12 -22.23
C SER A 416 20.22 23.09 -20.91
N PHE A 417 19.52 23.01 -19.76
CA PHE A 417 20.14 22.94 -18.45
C PHE A 417 20.56 21.49 -18.07
N VAL A 418 20.13 20.49 -18.87
CA VAL A 418 20.49 19.08 -18.67
C VAL A 418 21.59 18.67 -19.64
N HIS A 419 22.70 18.24 -19.09
CA HIS A 419 23.82 17.73 -19.88
C HIS A 419 23.79 16.19 -19.92
N TYR A 420 23.74 15.62 -21.11
CA TYR A 420 23.74 14.18 -21.36
C TYR A 420 25.11 13.70 -21.82
N ASP A 421 25.68 12.70 -21.15
CA ASP A 421 27.00 12.17 -21.43
C ASP A 421 26.97 10.63 -21.42
N GLY A 422 27.29 9.97 -22.53
CA GLY A 422 27.24 8.51 -22.66
C GLY A 422 25.86 7.88 -22.47
N THR A 423 24.81 8.67 -22.48
CA THR A 423 23.43 8.24 -22.17
C THR A 423 22.79 7.56 -23.39
N ILE A 424 22.10 6.44 -23.12
CA ILE A 424 21.36 5.63 -24.09
C ILE A 424 19.90 6.04 -24.04
N PHE A 425 19.27 6.29 -25.19
CA PHE A 425 17.88 6.73 -25.26
C PHE A 425 17.00 5.69 -25.95
N ASN A 426 15.81 5.46 -25.39
CA ASN A 426 14.69 4.76 -26.01
C ASN A 426 15.04 3.34 -26.50
N GLN A 427 15.93 2.65 -25.80
CA GLN A 427 16.20 1.25 -25.97
C GLN A 427 15.63 0.48 -24.80
N ASP A 428 14.83 -0.56 -25.07
CA ASP A 428 14.21 -1.37 -24.01
C ASP A 428 15.29 -1.94 -23.08
N PRO A 429 15.18 -1.77 -21.76
CA PRO A 429 16.10 -2.33 -20.79
C PRO A 429 16.14 -3.87 -20.80
N LEU A 430 15.17 -4.53 -21.40
CA LEU A 430 14.98 -5.97 -21.42
C LEU A 430 14.97 -6.55 -20.00
N PHE A 431 14.11 -5.98 -19.15
CA PHE A 431 13.87 -6.50 -17.81
C PHE A 431 13.28 -7.91 -17.86
N LYS A 432 13.60 -8.73 -16.88
CA LYS A 432 13.16 -10.13 -16.80
C LYS A 432 11.64 -10.27 -16.74
N SER A 433 10.95 -9.41 -15.99
CA SER A 433 9.47 -9.39 -15.96
C SER A 433 8.93 -8.09 -15.37
N THR A 434 8.47 -7.18 -16.18
CA THR A 434 7.82 -5.94 -15.71
C THR A 434 6.49 -6.21 -15.02
N THR A 435 5.74 -7.25 -15.46
CA THR A 435 4.46 -7.65 -14.86
C THR A 435 4.61 -8.17 -13.43
N ASN A 436 5.72 -8.87 -13.14
CA ASN A 436 6.02 -9.39 -11.81
C ASN A 436 6.95 -8.46 -11.01
N ALA A 437 7.20 -7.26 -11.52
CA ALA A 437 8.12 -6.28 -10.92
C ALA A 437 9.55 -6.85 -10.69
N ASP A 438 10.01 -7.70 -11.62
CA ASP A 438 11.37 -8.24 -11.67
C ASP A 438 12.20 -7.44 -12.68
N PHE A 439 12.97 -6.49 -12.18
CA PHE A 439 13.76 -5.54 -12.98
C PHE A 439 15.22 -5.94 -13.15
N HIS A 440 15.53 -7.23 -12.97
CA HIS A 440 16.83 -7.77 -13.36
C HIS A 440 16.99 -7.70 -14.88
N LEU A 441 18.22 -7.50 -15.31
CA LEU A 441 18.56 -7.46 -16.73
C LEU A 441 18.57 -8.88 -17.32
N THR A 442 18.09 -9.01 -18.55
CA THR A 442 18.27 -10.24 -19.35
C THR A 442 19.43 -10.09 -20.32
N SER A 443 19.91 -11.21 -20.88
CA SER A 443 20.97 -11.20 -21.89
C SER A 443 20.56 -10.35 -23.10
N GLY A 444 21.43 -9.47 -23.54
CA GLY A 444 21.16 -8.52 -24.64
C GLY A 444 20.62 -7.16 -24.19
N SER A 445 20.42 -6.94 -22.89
CA SER A 445 20.05 -5.62 -22.38
C SER A 445 21.08 -4.57 -22.81
N PRO A 446 20.62 -3.40 -23.32
CA PRO A 446 21.53 -2.30 -23.68
C PRO A 446 22.21 -1.68 -22.45
N ALA A 447 21.80 -2.01 -21.22
CA ALA A 447 22.41 -1.56 -19.98
C ALA A 447 23.70 -2.30 -19.61
N ILE A 448 23.88 -3.53 -20.16
CA ILE A 448 25.04 -4.38 -19.85
C ILE A 448 26.31 -3.78 -20.45
N GLY A 449 27.35 -3.61 -19.63
CA GLY A 449 28.66 -3.08 -20.02
C GLY A 449 28.67 -1.63 -20.42
N LYS A 450 27.70 -0.81 -20.03
CA LYS A 450 27.58 0.60 -20.40
C LYS A 450 27.71 1.59 -19.25
N GLY A 451 27.73 1.09 -18.02
CA GLY A 451 28.04 1.90 -16.85
C GLY A 451 29.54 2.18 -16.76
N THR A 452 29.92 3.31 -16.20
CA THR A 452 31.32 3.68 -15.93
C THR A 452 31.43 4.45 -14.63
N GLY A 453 32.50 4.21 -13.86
CA GLY A 453 32.84 5.04 -12.72
C GLY A 453 31.84 5.00 -11.54
N GLY A 454 30.89 4.08 -11.54
CA GLY A 454 29.93 3.94 -10.45
C GLY A 454 30.58 3.66 -9.10
N LEU A 455 29.78 3.68 -8.05
CA LEU A 455 30.26 3.35 -6.70
C LEU A 455 30.71 1.89 -6.67
N PRO A 456 31.96 1.59 -6.28
CA PRO A 456 32.40 0.23 -6.08
C PRO A 456 31.62 -0.39 -4.91
N GLY A 457 31.28 -1.67 -5.00
CA GLY A 457 30.56 -2.36 -3.93
C GLY A 457 29.72 -3.51 -4.44
N PHE A 458 28.46 -3.49 -4.11
CA PHE A 458 27.50 -4.53 -4.42
C PHE A 458 26.27 -3.93 -5.12
N ASP A 459 25.59 -4.72 -5.93
CA ASP A 459 24.28 -4.39 -6.47
C ASP A 459 23.17 -4.57 -5.42
N LEU A 460 21.93 -4.27 -5.80
CA LEU A 460 20.80 -4.41 -4.89
C LEU A 460 20.57 -5.84 -4.38
N ASP A 461 21.09 -6.86 -5.08
CA ASP A 461 21.08 -8.26 -4.65
C ASP A 461 22.32 -8.71 -3.91
N ASN A 462 23.23 -7.79 -3.61
CA ASN A 462 24.49 -8.06 -2.94
C ASN A 462 25.49 -8.88 -3.79
N ASN A 463 25.35 -8.83 -5.11
CA ASN A 463 26.37 -9.36 -6.01
C ASN A 463 27.52 -8.36 -6.12
N ALA A 464 28.74 -8.88 -6.14
CA ALA A 464 29.92 -8.03 -6.27
C ALA A 464 29.90 -7.24 -7.58
N TRP A 465 30.30 -5.97 -7.51
CA TRP A 465 30.30 -5.08 -8.66
C TRP A 465 31.14 -5.62 -9.83
N ASN A 466 30.48 -5.77 -10.97
CA ASN A 466 31.12 -6.19 -12.22
C ASN A 466 31.76 -4.99 -12.98
N GLY A 467 31.51 -3.77 -12.51
CA GLY A 467 32.17 -2.56 -12.96
C GLY A 467 31.55 -1.87 -14.18
N GLN A 468 30.47 -2.36 -14.76
CA GLN A 468 30.07 -1.90 -16.08
C GLN A 468 28.58 -1.87 -16.39
N ASP A 469 27.69 -2.30 -15.52
CA ASP A 469 26.25 -2.32 -15.83
C ASP A 469 25.54 -1.06 -15.32
N ILE A 470 24.48 -0.66 -16.03
CA ILE A 470 23.61 0.45 -15.64
C ILE A 470 22.43 -0.09 -14.81
N GLY A 471 22.05 0.62 -13.75
CA GLY A 471 20.93 0.29 -12.89
C GLY A 471 21.34 -0.36 -11.58
N CYS A 472 20.34 -0.67 -10.73
CA CYS A 472 20.56 -1.22 -9.40
C CYS A 472 20.78 -2.74 -9.37
N TYR A 473 20.46 -3.47 -10.44
CA TYR A 473 20.75 -4.88 -10.63
C TYR A 473 21.73 -5.08 -11.77
N TRP A 474 22.77 -5.84 -11.53
CA TRP A 474 23.76 -6.16 -12.56
C TRP A 474 23.49 -7.53 -13.17
N TYR A 475 23.89 -7.70 -14.40
CA TYR A 475 23.75 -8.97 -15.12
C TYR A 475 24.83 -9.97 -14.68
N HIS A 476 24.41 -11.18 -14.27
CA HIS A 476 25.27 -12.29 -13.82
C HIS A 476 24.98 -13.56 -14.58
#